data_b50ca6880c164f3f2e7ec976dc779cbc
#
_entry.id   b50ca6880c164f3f2e7ec976dc779cbc
#
_cell.length_a   1.000
_cell.length_b   1.000
_cell.length_c   1.000
_cell.angle_alpha   90.00
_cell.angle_beta   90.00
_cell.angle_gamma   90.00
#
_symmetry.space_group_name_H-M   'P 1'
#
loop_
_entity.id
_entity.type
_entity.pdbx_description
1 polymer ?
#
loop_
_entity_poly.entity_id
_entity_poly.type
_entity_poly.pdbx_seq_one_letter_code
_entity_poly.pdbx_strand_id
1 'polypeptide(L)'
;MVLRKNRIKLSREVVHNLKEISKISSIKQWEYAGGIKYKNHTFSEPTRITSKKRNRVDVEEIEKVWYSEIAYHTHPGIGYNEWSMCENIQIFTTLPSNADFEAYIKGFPRMQVNLICESHGYYVIDILESSYNRVTPLPEAVYEYMRKLRSQPFMRIGAFSDDGIEYFATTLKNWKTYINEQVNTDMMKLFGISISYYGYSDEPPIITIYRDIDEV
;
A
#
# COMPACT_ATOMS: atom_id res chain seq x y z
N MET A 1 3.70 -9.34 27.58
CA MET A 1 3.22 -8.22 26.78
C MET A 1 1.82 -8.56 26.30
N VAL A 2 0.81 -7.85 26.75
CA VAL A 2 -0.58 -8.05 26.34
C VAL A 2 -0.90 -6.94 25.34
N LEU A 3 -0.99 -7.28 24.06
CA LEU A 3 -1.30 -6.32 23.00
C LEU A 3 -2.80 -6.10 22.92
N ARG A 4 -3.20 -4.85 22.87
CA ARG A 4 -4.56 -4.45 22.58
C ARG A 4 -4.73 -4.28 21.07
N LYS A 5 -5.63 -5.05 20.50
CA LYS A 5 -6.06 -4.93 19.11
C LYS A 5 -7.03 -3.78 18.97
N ASN A 6 -6.65 -2.79 18.18
CA ASN A 6 -7.51 -1.67 17.81
C ASN A 6 -7.91 -1.79 16.34
N ARG A 7 -9.22 -1.94 16.09
CA ARG A 7 -9.78 -1.90 14.73
C ARG A 7 -10.25 -0.48 14.46
N ILE A 8 -9.61 0.17 13.52
CA ILE A 8 -9.80 1.60 13.25
C ILE A 8 -10.21 1.76 11.79
N LYS A 9 -11.35 2.39 11.56
CA LYS A 9 -11.77 2.76 10.22
C LYS A 9 -11.00 4.00 9.79
N LEU A 10 -10.32 3.93 8.64
CA LEU A 10 -9.69 5.12 8.05
C LEU A 10 -10.75 6.20 7.81
N SER A 11 -10.41 7.46 8.10
CA SER A 11 -11.33 8.55 7.83
C SER A 11 -11.40 8.87 6.33
N ARG A 12 -12.54 9.37 5.87
CA ARG A 12 -12.69 9.87 4.48
C ARG A 12 -11.71 10.99 4.17
N GLU A 13 -11.36 11.80 5.16
CA GLU A 13 -10.40 12.88 5.05
C GLU A 13 -8.98 12.35 4.77
N VAL A 14 -8.54 11.31 5.50
CA VAL A 14 -7.26 10.65 5.21
C VAL A 14 -7.24 10.10 3.80
N VAL A 15 -8.29 9.38 3.39
CA VAL A 15 -8.39 8.81 2.03
C VAL A 15 -8.39 9.91 0.96
N HIS A 16 -9.07 11.03 1.21
CA HIS A 16 -9.04 12.19 0.32
C HIS A 16 -7.63 12.79 0.20
N ASN A 17 -6.94 12.99 1.32
CA ASN A 17 -5.57 13.51 1.31
C ASN A 17 -4.60 12.57 0.57
N LEU A 18 -4.71 11.26 0.76
CA LEU A 18 -3.92 10.28 0.03
C LEU A 18 -4.19 10.33 -1.48
N LYS A 19 -5.45 10.50 -1.89
CA LYS A 19 -5.83 10.71 -3.28
C LYS A 19 -5.16 11.94 -3.89
N GLU A 20 -5.19 13.08 -3.19
CA GLU A 20 -4.57 14.31 -3.68
C GLU A 20 -3.04 14.20 -3.77
N ILE A 21 -2.41 13.51 -2.82
CA ILE A 21 -0.97 13.22 -2.88
C ILE A 21 -0.65 12.32 -4.08
N SER A 22 -1.44 11.27 -4.32
CA SER A 22 -1.27 10.38 -5.46
C SER A 22 -1.48 11.09 -6.79
N LYS A 23 -2.45 12.00 -6.88
CA LYS A 23 -2.66 12.88 -8.04
C LYS A 23 -1.42 13.72 -8.33
N ILE A 24 -0.88 14.39 -7.30
CA ILE A 24 0.35 15.19 -7.43
C ILE A 24 1.53 14.31 -7.86
N SER A 25 1.65 13.12 -7.26
CA SER A 25 2.66 12.12 -7.62
C SER A 25 2.62 11.77 -9.11
N SER A 26 1.44 11.45 -9.61
CA SER A 26 1.23 11.09 -11.03
C SER A 26 1.48 12.25 -11.99
N ILE A 27 1.12 13.49 -11.62
CA ILE A 27 1.38 14.68 -12.45
C ILE A 27 2.88 15.01 -12.50
N LYS A 28 3.55 14.97 -11.35
CA LYS A 28 4.97 15.32 -11.23
C LYS A 28 5.91 14.17 -11.58
N GLN A 29 5.38 12.96 -11.66
CA GLN A 29 6.16 11.73 -11.81
C GLN A 29 7.20 11.58 -10.69
N TRP A 30 6.82 11.94 -9.46
CA TRP A 30 7.63 11.81 -8.25
C TRP A 30 6.95 10.91 -7.25
N GLU A 31 7.70 10.03 -6.64
CA GLU A 31 7.24 9.26 -5.50
C GLU A 31 7.22 10.14 -4.24
N TYR A 32 6.15 9.99 -3.47
CA TYR A 32 5.98 10.59 -2.15
C TYR A 32 5.83 9.49 -1.12
N ALA A 33 6.35 9.73 0.07
CA ALA A 33 6.14 8.87 1.23
C ALA A 33 5.78 9.70 2.45
N GLY A 34 5.24 9.06 3.47
CA GLY A 34 4.90 9.73 4.71
C GLY A 34 4.30 8.78 5.74
N GLY A 35 4.02 9.34 6.90
CA GLY A 35 3.36 8.67 8.00
C GLY A 35 2.07 9.37 8.41
N ILE A 36 1.16 8.59 8.95
CA ILE A 36 -0.11 9.05 9.52
C ILE A 36 -0.12 8.61 10.97
N LYS A 37 -0.33 9.54 11.89
CA LYS A 37 -0.46 9.26 13.31
C LYS A 37 -1.94 9.08 13.66
N TYR A 38 -2.22 8.11 14.52
CA TYR A 38 -3.53 7.94 15.11
C TYR A 38 -3.43 8.11 16.61
N LYS A 39 -4.04 9.15 17.16
CA LYS A 39 -4.04 9.45 18.59
C LYS A 39 -5.36 10.09 19.00
N ASN A 40 -5.86 9.75 20.18
CA ASN A 40 -7.11 10.32 20.73
C ASN A 40 -8.30 10.17 19.74
N HIS A 41 -8.43 9.02 19.10
CA HIS A 41 -9.47 8.71 18.10
C HIS A 41 -9.45 9.60 16.84
N THR A 42 -8.33 10.28 16.58
CA THR A 42 -8.17 11.14 15.40
C THR A 42 -6.93 10.75 14.60
N PHE A 43 -7.00 10.94 13.29
CA PHE A 43 -5.85 10.82 12.39
C PHE A 43 -5.20 12.19 12.20
N SER A 44 -3.87 12.22 12.15
CA SER A 44 -3.15 13.40 11.67
C SER A 44 -3.27 13.51 10.14
N GLU A 45 -3.00 14.70 9.62
CA GLU A 45 -2.69 14.82 8.20
C GLU A 45 -1.47 13.94 7.84
N PRO A 46 -1.46 13.32 6.64
CA PRO A 46 -0.29 12.60 6.15
C PRO A 46 0.93 13.53 6.04
N THR A 47 2.02 13.17 6.67
CA THR A 47 3.30 13.86 6.42
C THR A 47 3.72 13.61 4.98
N ARG A 48 4.53 14.50 4.40
CA ARG A 48 4.85 14.40 2.97
C ARG A 48 6.34 14.63 2.74
N ILE A 49 7.02 13.60 2.25
CA ILE A 49 8.43 13.63 1.87
C ILE A 49 8.60 13.13 0.44
N THR A 50 9.63 13.58 -0.25
CA THR A 50 9.96 13.14 -1.62
C THR A 50 11.42 13.45 -1.93
N SER A 51 12.08 12.55 -2.64
CA SER A 51 13.41 12.78 -3.24
C SER A 51 13.31 13.29 -4.69
N LYS A 52 12.11 13.62 -5.16
CA LYS A 52 11.81 14.06 -6.54
C LYS A 52 12.25 13.03 -7.59
N LYS A 53 12.20 11.75 -7.25
CA LYS A 53 12.48 10.61 -8.13
C LYS A 53 11.17 9.84 -8.36
N ARG A 54 11.09 9.18 -9.52
CA ARG A 54 9.86 8.48 -9.92
C ARG A 54 9.64 7.16 -9.21
N ASN A 55 10.70 6.45 -8.90
CA ASN A 55 10.68 5.05 -8.49
C ASN A 55 11.23 4.81 -7.08
N ARG A 56 11.49 5.85 -6.33
CA ARG A 56 11.96 5.76 -4.95
C ARG A 56 11.91 7.08 -4.20
N VAL A 57 11.80 6.98 -2.89
CA VAL A 57 12.19 8.01 -1.93
C VAL A 57 13.49 7.55 -1.29
N ASP A 58 14.50 8.41 -1.19
CA ASP A 58 15.82 8.04 -0.68
C ASP A 58 15.75 7.65 0.80
N VAL A 59 16.61 6.71 1.22
CA VAL A 59 16.57 6.04 2.54
C VAL A 59 16.61 7.03 3.70
N GLU A 60 17.43 8.09 3.61
CA GLU A 60 17.55 9.12 4.64
C GLU A 60 16.22 9.86 4.92
N GLU A 61 15.37 9.98 3.92
CA GLU A 61 14.03 10.57 4.06
C GLU A 61 13.02 9.53 4.55
N ILE A 62 13.12 8.28 4.06
CA ILE A 62 12.21 7.19 4.45
C ILE A 62 12.36 6.81 5.92
N GLU A 63 13.54 6.86 6.50
CA GLU A 63 13.76 6.54 7.92
C GLU A 63 12.86 7.35 8.86
N LYS A 64 12.52 8.58 8.48
CA LYS A 64 11.59 9.43 9.24
C LYS A 64 10.16 8.87 9.26
N VAL A 65 9.82 8.05 8.28
CA VAL A 65 8.48 7.46 8.09
C VAL A 65 8.34 6.10 8.77
N TRP A 66 9.42 5.33 8.86
CA TRP A 66 9.42 3.99 9.46
C TRP A 66 9.08 3.95 10.96
N TYR A 67 9.00 5.11 11.59
CA TYR A 67 8.54 5.25 12.98
C TYR A 67 7.03 5.52 13.09
N SER A 68 6.30 5.52 11.98
CA SER A 68 4.84 5.70 11.98
C SER A 68 4.14 4.35 11.94
N GLU A 69 3.13 4.15 12.79
CA GLU A 69 2.32 2.93 12.79
C GLU A 69 1.63 2.71 11.44
N ILE A 70 1.20 3.80 10.82
CA ILE A 70 0.61 3.81 9.48
C ILE A 70 1.55 4.59 8.57
N ALA A 71 2.22 3.92 7.66
CA ALA A 71 3.03 4.53 6.63
C ALA A 71 2.31 4.52 5.28
N TYR A 72 2.68 5.44 4.40
CA TYR A 72 2.23 5.39 3.02
C TYR A 72 3.37 5.80 2.08
N HIS A 73 3.26 5.35 0.83
CA HIS A 73 4.00 5.91 -0.29
C HIS A 73 3.14 5.85 -1.56
N THR A 74 3.58 6.54 -2.61
CA THR A 74 2.85 6.61 -3.86
C THR A 74 3.63 5.95 -4.99
N HIS A 75 2.90 5.25 -5.86
CA HIS A 75 3.40 4.84 -7.17
C HIS A 75 2.91 5.84 -8.22
N PRO A 76 3.79 6.64 -8.85
CA PRO A 76 3.40 7.53 -9.92
C PRO A 76 2.83 6.73 -11.09
N GLY A 77 1.55 6.98 -11.41
CA GLY A 77 0.85 6.24 -12.47
C GLY A 77 1.21 6.74 -13.87
N ILE A 78 0.82 5.98 -14.90
CA ILE A 78 0.80 6.44 -16.29
C ILE A 78 -0.46 7.27 -16.49
N GLY A 79 -0.30 8.57 -16.49
CA GLY A 79 -1.37 9.53 -16.76
C GLY A 79 -2.43 9.56 -15.64
N TYR A 80 -2.75 10.74 -15.17
CA TYR A 80 -3.90 10.95 -14.31
C TYR A 80 -5.11 11.25 -15.19
N ASN A 81 -6.18 10.46 -15.04
CA ASN A 81 -7.45 10.74 -15.70
C ASN A 81 -8.56 10.72 -14.63
N GLU A 82 -9.31 11.81 -14.50
CA GLU A 82 -10.42 11.91 -13.54
C GLU A 82 -11.52 10.87 -13.79
N TRP A 83 -11.68 10.42 -15.03
CA TRP A 83 -12.64 9.38 -15.41
C TRP A 83 -12.25 7.96 -14.95
N SER A 84 -11.02 7.76 -14.52
CA SER A 84 -10.50 6.46 -14.10
C SER A 84 -11.07 5.93 -12.76
N MET A 85 -11.96 6.68 -12.14
CA MET A 85 -12.67 6.26 -10.93
C MET A 85 -13.92 5.42 -11.19
N CYS A 86 -14.35 5.29 -12.44
CA CYS A 86 -15.44 4.38 -12.78
C CYS A 86 -14.93 2.94 -12.79
N GLU A 87 -15.60 2.05 -12.08
CA GLU A 87 -15.16 0.65 -11.91
C GLU A 87 -14.92 -0.14 -13.20
N ASN A 88 -15.57 0.27 -14.30
CA ASN A 88 -15.50 -0.41 -15.60
C ASN A 88 -14.57 0.26 -16.62
N ILE A 89 -13.88 1.34 -16.25
CA ILE A 89 -12.93 2.00 -17.12
C ILE A 89 -11.57 1.28 -17.02
N GLN A 90 -10.90 1.19 -18.17
CA GLN A 90 -9.55 0.65 -18.24
C GLN A 90 -8.59 1.54 -17.46
N ILE A 91 -7.85 0.93 -16.54
CA ILE A 91 -6.80 1.56 -15.75
C ILE A 91 -5.46 0.88 -16.01
N PHE A 92 -4.39 1.60 -15.71
CA PHE A 92 -3.04 1.04 -15.61
C PHE A 92 -2.62 1.06 -14.15
N THR A 93 -2.30 -0.09 -13.62
CA THR A 93 -1.94 -0.28 -12.21
C THR A 93 -0.68 -1.14 -12.09
N THR A 94 -0.03 -1.12 -10.95
CA THR A 94 1.17 -1.91 -10.68
C THR A 94 0.94 -2.81 -9.46
N LEU A 95 1.61 -3.96 -9.41
CA LEU A 95 1.72 -4.70 -8.14
C LEU A 95 2.72 -3.98 -7.22
N PRO A 96 2.54 -4.06 -5.89
CA PRO A 96 3.58 -3.67 -4.96
C PRO A 96 4.91 -4.29 -5.33
N SER A 97 5.98 -3.55 -5.17
CA SER A 97 7.33 -4.02 -5.47
C SER A 97 7.85 -4.93 -4.34
N ASN A 98 8.95 -5.63 -4.60
CA ASN A 98 9.61 -6.39 -3.56
C ASN A 98 10.17 -5.48 -2.45
N ALA A 99 10.61 -4.28 -2.84
CA ALA A 99 11.10 -3.28 -1.88
C ALA A 99 10.00 -2.81 -0.94
N ASP A 100 8.75 -2.74 -1.39
CA ASP A 100 7.61 -2.35 -0.55
C ASP A 100 7.36 -3.38 0.56
N PHE A 101 7.41 -4.68 0.23
CA PHE A 101 7.28 -5.74 1.22
C PHE A 101 8.50 -5.83 2.13
N GLU A 102 9.70 -5.64 1.60
CA GLU A 102 10.92 -5.62 2.39
C GLU A 102 10.91 -4.46 3.40
N ALA A 103 10.51 -3.26 2.97
CA ALA A 103 10.36 -2.10 3.83
C ALA A 103 9.32 -2.35 4.93
N TYR A 104 8.17 -2.96 4.57
CA TYR A 104 7.14 -3.32 5.54
C TYR A 104 7.66 -4.30 6.59
N ILE A 105 8.30 -5.39 6.16
CA ILE A 105 8.83 -6.42 7.05
C ILE A 105 9.93 -5.85 7.97
N LYS A 106 10.83 -5.03 7.45
CA LYS A 106 11.87 -4.37 8.25
C LYS A 106 11.32 -3.31 9.20
N GLY A 107 10.28 -2.61 8.79
CA GLY A 107 9.62 -1.59 9.62
C GLY A 107 8.78 -2.15 10.76
N PHE A 108 8.28 -3.39 10.62
CA PHE A 108 7.47 -4.05 11.63
C PHE A 108 8.30 -4.35 12.91
N PRO A 109 7.78 -4.17 14.13
CA PRO A 109 6.39 -3.81 14.49
C PRO A 109 6.10 -2.32 14.60
N ARG A 110 7.04 -1.44 14.29
CA ARG A 110 6.81 0.01 14.33
C ARG A 110 5.86 0.47 13.22
N MET A 111 6.11 0.01 11.99
CA MET A 111 5.17 0.13 10.89
C MET A 111 4.25 -1.08 10.91
N GLN A 112 2.98 -0.88 11.16
CA GLN A 112 2.00 -1.96 11.23
C GLN A 112 1.07 -1.99 10.03
N VAL A 113 0.84 -0.84 9.40
CA VAL A 113 0.05 -0.71 8.18
C VAL A 113 0.86 0.06 7.14
N ASN A 114 0.94 -0.47 5.93
CA ASN A 114 1.52 0.24 4.79
C ASN A 114 0.45 0.47 3.72
N LEU A 115 0.28 1.74 3.33
CA LEU A 115 -0.65 2.16 2.30
C LEU A 115 0.15 2.51 1.04
N ILE A 116 -0.11 1.81 -0.07
CA ILE A 116 0.55 2.11 -1.34
C ILE A 116 -0.45 2.77 -2.27
N CYS A 117 -0.26 4.03 -2.55
CA CYS A 117 -1.23 4.87 -3.24
C CYS A 117 -0.91 4.98 -4.73
N GLU A 118 -1.89 4.67 -5.56
CA GLU A 118 -1.84 4.79 -7.02
C GLU A 118 -2.86 5.82 -7.53
N SER A 119 -2.87 6.08 -8.84
CA SER A 119 -3.82 7.03 -9.44
C SER A 119 -5.28 6.68 -9.24
N HIS A 120 -5.61 5.40 -9.10
CA HIS A 120 -6.98 4.88 -9.13
C HIS A 120 -7.47 4.36 -7.79
N GLY A 121 -6.56 4.13 -6.86
CA GLY A 121 -6.84 3.54 -5.58
C GLY A 121 -5.58 3.33 -4.75
N TYR A 122 -5.67 2.49 -3.74
CA TYR A 122 -4.56 2.23 -2.85
C TYR A 122 -4.62 0.81 -2.29
N TYR A 123 -3.43 0.26 -2.07
CA TYR A 123 -3.27 -0.98 -1.32
C TYR A 123 -3.26 -0.70 0.18
N VAL A 124 -3.76 -1.64 0.93
CA VAL A 124 -3.59 -1.74 2.37
C VAL A 124 -2.85 -3.03 2.65
N ILE A 125 -1.63 -2.94 3.18
CA ILE A 125 -0.84 -4.07 3.66
C ILE A 125 -0.87 -4.05 5.17
N ASP A 126 -1.29 -5.15 5.76
CA ASP A 126 -1.48 -5.30 7.20
C ASP A 126 -0.99 -6.68 7.65
N ILE A 127 -0.61 -6.85 8.91
CA ILE A 127 -0.22 -8.14 9.47
C ILE A 127 -1.40 -8.78 10.17
N LEU A 128 -1.53 -10.11 10.02
CA LEU A 128 -2.55 -10.85 10.72
C LEU A 128 -2.21 -10.99 12.21
N GLU A 129 -3.22 -10.90 13.06
CA GLU A 129 -3.07 -11.10 14.51
C GLU A 129 -2.35 -12.41 14.83
N SER A 130 -2.70 -13.49 14.13
CA SER A 130 -2.06 -14.80 14.27
C SER A 130 -0.57 -14.79 13.96
N SER A 131 -0.08 -13.79 13.24
CA SER A 131 1.31 -13.67 12.81
C SER A 131 2.10 -12.60 13.57
N TYR A 132 1.43 -11.77 14.40
CA TYR A 132 2.06 -10.65 15.10
C TYR A 132 3.26 -11.07 15.97
N ASN A 133 3.14 -12.19 16.67
CA ASN A 133 4.20 -12.74 17.54
C ASN A 133 5.02 -13.85 16.87
N ARG A 134 4.83 -14.07 15.57
CA ARG A 134 5.59 -15.07 14.81
C ARG A 134 6.76 -14.41 14.08
N VAL A 135 7.68 -15.26 13.63
CA VAL A 135 8.73 -14.84 12.71
C VAL A 135 8.04 -14.27 11.44
N THR A 136 8.34 -13.03 11.14
CA THR A 136 7.87 -12.39 9.90
C THR A 136 8.35 -13.19 8.70
N PRO A 137 7.55 -13.27 7.61
CA PRO A 137 7.97 -13.99 6.42
C PRO A 137 9.29 -13.43 5.88
N LEU A 138 10.14 -14.32 5.38
CA LEU A 138 11.39 -13.91 4.77
C LEU A 138 11.08 -13.07 3.52
N PRO A 139 11.73 -11.92 3.33
CA PRO A 139 11.53 -11.07 2.16
C PRO A 139 11.68 -11.81 0.84
N GLU A 140 12.60 -12.76 0.77
CA GLU A 140 12.86 -13.60 -0.39
C GLU A 140 11.66 -14.47 -0.78
N ALA A 141 10.94 -15.03 0.20
CA ALA A 141 9.76 -15.85 -0.06
C ALA A 141 8.60 -15.01 -0.64
N VAL A 142 8.40 -13.79 -0.12
CA VAL A 142 7.44 -12.84 -0.67
C VAL A 142 7.86 -12.41 -2.08
N TYR A 143 9.15 -12.16 -2.28
CA TYR A 143 9.72 -11.84 -3.58
C TYR A 143 9.42 -12.90 -4.64
N GLU A 144 9.70 -14.16 -4.35
CA GLU A 144 9.43 -15.27 -5.29
C GLU A 144 7.95 -15.40 -5.62
N TYR A 145 7.07 -15.22 -4.64
CA TYR A 145 5.64 -15.25 -4.86
C TYR A 145 5.19 -14.09 -5.78
N MET A 146 5.61 -12.87 -5.50
CA MET A 146 5.27 -11.69 -6.31
C MET A 146 5.83 -11.79 -7.72
N ARG A 147 7.02 -12.39 -7.90
CA ARG A 147 7.57 -12.69 -9.23
C ARG A 147 6.69 -13.65 -10.02
N LYS A 148 6.15 -14.68 -9.38
CA LYS A 148 5.19 -15.60 -10.01
C LYS A 148 3.91 -14.90 -10.44
N LEU A 149 3.38 -14.01 -9.61
CA LEU A 149 2.19 -13.21 -9.96
C LEU A 149 2.44 -12.36 -11.20
N ARG A 150 3.58 -11.68 -11.27
CA ARG A 150 3.96 -10.84 -12.42
C ARG A 150 4.15 -11.64 -13.71
N SER A 151 4.46 -12.93 -13.61
CA SER A 151 4.63 -13.80 -14.78
C SER A 151 3.30 -14.31 -15.38
N GLN A 152 2.14 -13.99 -14.78
CA GLN A 152 0.84 -14.44 -15.28
C GLN A 152 0.47 -13.74 -16.59
N PRO A 153 0.35 -14.48 -17.72
CA PRO A 153 0.19 -13.87 -19.04
C PRO A 153 -1.07 -13.00 -19.20
N PHE A 154 -2.16 -13.38 -18.53
CA PHE A 154 -3.44 -12.68 -18.64
C PHE A 154 -3.46 -11.32 -17.95
N MET A 155 -2.45 -11.03 -17.15
CA MET A 155 -2.27 -9.74 -16.47
C MET A 155 -1.42 -8.76 -17.28
N ARG A 156 -0.74 -9.21 -18.32
CA ARG A 156 0.16 -8.40 -19.12
C ARG A 156 -0.57 -7.79 -20.29
N ILE A 157 -0.81 -6.50 -20.26
CA ILE A 157 -1.05 -5.69 -21.44
C ILE A 157 0.03 -4.61 -21.40
N GLY A 158 1.08 -4.81 -22.20
CA GLY A 158 2.33 -4.12 -22.10
C GLY A 158 2.28 -2.60 -22.23
N ALA A 159 2.30 -1.89 -21.13
CA ALA A 159 2.87 -0.57 -21.07
C ALA A 159 4.03 -0.63 -20.09
N PHE A 160 5.24 -0.63 -20.61
CA PHE A 160 6.44 -0.54 -19.78
C PHE A 160 6.86 0.91 -19.74
N SER A 161 7.25 1.40 -18.58
CA SER A 161 7.94 2.67 -18.47
C SER A 161 9.42 2.46 -18.73
N ASP A 162 10.11 3.53 -19.14
CA ASP A 162 11.55 3.53 -19.43
C ASP A 162 12.41 3.15 -18.20
N ASP A 163 11.84 3.22 -17.00
CA ASP A 163 12.47 2.86 -15.72
C ASP A 163 12.18 1.42 -15.25
N GLY A 164 11.60 0.60 -16.12
CA GLY A 164 11.39 -0.83 -15.85
C GLY A 164 10.18 -1.15 -14.96
N ILE A 165 9.31 -0.18 -14.69
CA ILE A 165 8.06 -0.43 -13.96
C ILE A 165 7.09 -1.17 -14.88
N GLU A 166 6.56 -2.29 -14.40
CA GLU A 166 5.59 -3.10 -15.11
C GLU A 166 4.17 -2.66 -14.74
N TYR A 167 3.37 -2.29 -15.75
CA TYR A 167 1.98 -1.92 -15.59
C TYR A 167 1.06 -3.01 -16.12
N PHE A 168 -0.08 -3.18 -15.45
CA PHE A 168 -1.16 -4.08 -15.84
C PHE A 168 -2.35 -3.25 -16.32
N ALA A 169 -2.81 -3.51 -17.53
CA ALA A 169 -4.03 -2.89 -18.03
C ALA A 169 -5.23 -3.76 -17.64
N THR A 170 -6.16 -3.18 -16.91
CA THR A 170 -7.33 -3.88 -16.38
C THR A 170 -8.45 -2.87 -16.11
N THR A 171 -9.52 -3.29 -15.48
CA THR A 171 -10.52 -2.39 -14.90
C THR A 171 -10.34 -2.32 -13.39
N LEU A 172 -10.78 -1.23 -12.76
CA LEU A 172 -10.72 -1.09 -11.30
C LEU A 172 -11.42 -2.25 -10.59
N LYS A 173 -12.59 -2.66 -11.11
CA LYS A 173 -13.36 -3.80 -10.59
C LYS A 173 -12.55 -5.10 -10.63
N ASN A 174 -12.00 -5.44 -11.79
CA ASN A 174 -11.24 -6.68 -11.96
C ASN A 174 -9.99 -6.69 -11.09
N TRP A 175 -9.30 -5.54 -10.98
CA TRP A 175 -8.12 -5.42 -10.14
C TRP A 175 -8.44 -5.63 -8.66
N LYS A 176 -9.51 -4.98 -8.16
CA LYS A 176 -9.99 -5.18 -6.78
C LYS A 176 -10.30 -6.65 -6.51
N THR A 177 -11.05 -7.29 -7.40
CA THR A 177 -11.38 -8.72 -7.27
C THR A 177 -10.12 -9.58 -7.23
N TYR A 178 -9.20 -9.36 -8.15
CA TYR A 178 -7.96 -10.13 -8.22
C TYR A 178 -7.11 -9.97 -6.95
N ILE A 179 -6.88 -8.75 -6.50
CA ILE A 179 -6.07 -8.50 -5.30
C ILE A 179 -6.78 -9.03 -4.05
N ASN A 180 -8.06 -8.69 -3.87
CA ASN A 180 -8.77 -8.97 -2.61
C ASN A 180 -9.14 -10.43 -2.43
N GLU A 181 -9.40 -11.15 -3.52
CA GLU A 181 -9.81 -12.55 -3.45
C GLU A 181 -8.65 -13.53 -3.65
N GLN A 182 -7.81 -13.30 -4.67
CA GLN A 182 -6.74 -14.25 -5.01
C GLN A 182 -5.45 -13.92 -4.27
N VAL A 183 -4.88 -12.74 -4.50
CA VAL A 183 -3.58 -12.37 -3.93
C VAL A 183 -3.65 -12.30 -2.40
N ASN A 184 -4.68 -11.69 -1.85
CA ASN A 184 -4.89 -11.61 -0.42
C ASN A 184 -4.97 -13.00 0.24
N THR A 185 -5.75 -13.92 -0.35
CA THR A 185 -5.90 -15.27 0.18
C THR A 185 -4.56 -16.00 0.26
N ASP A 186 -3.74 -15.89 -0.78
CA ASP A 186 -2.42 -16.50 -0.81
C ASP A 186 -1.45 -15.83 0.17
N MET A 187 -1.44 -14.50 0.24
CA MET A 187 -0.59 -13.75 1.16
C MET A 187 -0.93 -14.04 2.64
N MET A 188 -2.20 -14.11 2.96
CA MET A 188 -2.66 -14.49 4.31
C MET A 188 -2.21 -15.90 4.70
N LYS A 189 -2.39 -16.85 3.77
CA LYS A 189 -2.07 -18.27 4.00
C LYS A 189 -0.57 -18.53 4.08
N LEU A 190 0.20 -17.94 3.18
CA LEU A 190 1.63 -18.24 3.04
C LEU A 190 2.49 -17.40 4.00
N PHE A 191 2.12 -16.14 4.23
CA PHE A 191 2.98 -15.18 4.92
C PHE A 191 2.36 -14.52 6.14
N GLY A 192 1.06 -14.74 6.39
CA GLY A 192 0.38 -14.08 7.51
C GLY A 192 0.23 -12.57 7.34
N ILE A 193 0.26 -12.09 6.10
CA ILE A 193 0.08 -10.70 5.71
C ILE A 193 -1.20 -10.60 4.91
N SER A 194 -2.06 -9.62 5.22
CA SER A 194 -3.17 -9.26 4.36
C SER A 194 -2.77 -8.18 3.37
N ILE A 195 -3.29 -8.26 2.16
CA ILE A 195 -3.18 -7.22 1.15
C ILE A 195 -4.54 -7.02 0.51
N SER A 196 -5.01 -5.79 0.50
CA SER A 196 -6.30 -5.43 -0.09
C SER A 196 -6.18 -4.18 -0.92
N TYR A 197 -7.01 -4.04 -1.95
CA TYR A 197 -7.04 -2.86 -2.83
C TYR A 197 -8.40 -2.18 -2.75
N TYR A 198 -8.37 -0.86 -2.59
CA TYR A 198 -9.55 0.01 -2.50
C TYR A 198 -9.47 1.13 -3.52
N GLY A 199 -10.57 1.41 -4.19
CA GLY A 199 -10.74 2.65 -4.94
C GLY A 199 -10.96 3.84 -4.00
N TYR A 200 -10.61 5.04 -4.42
CA TYR A 200 -10.79 6.25 -3.59
C TYR A 200 -12.26 6.61 -3.32
N SER A 201 -13.20 6.07 -4.10
CA SER A 201 -14.65 6.22 -3.88
C SER A 201 -15.24 5.13 -2.98
N ASP A 202 -14.48 4.10 -2.68
CA ASP A 202 -14.95 3.01 -1.81
C ASP A 202 -15.14 3.48 -0.37
N GLU A 203 -15.87 2.70 0.40
CA GLU A 203 -15.93 2.89 1.85
C GLU A 203 -14.53 2.67 2.44
N PRO A 204 -14.00 3.61 3.25
CA PRO A 204 -12.68 3.47 3.83
C PRO A 204 -12.51 2.18 4.62
N PRO A 205 -11.39 1.47 4.48
CA PRO A 205 -11.16 0.19 5.15
C PRO A 205 -11.03 0.31 6.66
N ILE A 206 -11.24 -0.82 7.32
CA ILE A 206 -10.85 -1.00 8.71
C ILE A 206 -9.44 -1.58 8.71
N ILE A 207 -8.50 -0.86 9.30
CA ILE A 207 -7.14 -1.30 9.57
C ILE A 207 -7.00 -1.79 11.00
N THR A 208 -5.99 -2.60 11.27
CA THR A 208 -5.74 -3.12 12.62
C THR A 208 -4.39 -2.63 13.12
N ILE A 209 -4.38 -2.02 14.31
CA ILE A 209 -3.17 -1.58 15.00
C ILE A 209 -3.11 -2.30 16.35
N TYR A 210 -1.94 -2.84 16.67
CA TYR A 210 -1.65 -3.50 17.93
C TYR A 210 -0.81 -2.57 18.80
N ARG A 211 -1.30 -2.24 19.98
CA ARG A 211 -0.60 -1.40 20.95
C ARG A 211 -0.45 -2.13 22.27
N ASP A 212 0.64 -1.86 22.96
CA ASP A 212 0.80 -2.31 24.34
C ASP A 212 -0.26 -1.64 25.24
N ILE A 213 -0.80 -2.40 26.20
CA ILE A 213 -1.82 -1.88 27.11
C ILE A 213 -1.28 -0.72 27.96
N ASP A 214 0.04 -0.68 28.17
CA ASP A 214 0.70 0.34 28.99
C ASP A 214 0.98 1.66 28.21
N GLU A 215 0.67 1.72 26.90
CA GLU A 215 0.87 2.92 26.05
C GLU A 215 -0.41 3.70 25.75
N VAL A 216 -1.51 3.47 26.50
CA VAL A 216 -2.82 4.13 26.31
C VAL A 216 -3.02 5.28 27.26
#